data_9ca4e7ed1fe77a894c42c0716c1c8015
#
_entry.id   9ca4e7ed1fe77a894c42c0716c1c8015
#
_cell.length_a   1.000
_cell.length_b   1.000
_cell.length_c   1.000
_cell.angle_alpha   90.00
_cell.angle_beta   90.00
_cell.angle_gamma   90.00
#
_symmetry.space_group_name_H-M   'P 1'
#
loop_
_entity.id
_entity.type
_entity.pdbx_description
1 polymer ?
#
loop_
_entity_poly.entity_id
_entity_poly.type
_entity_poly.pdbx_seq_one_letter_code
_entity_poly.pdbx_strand_id
1 'polypeptide(L)'
;MKLKRRILSIGVCLCMLLSAVAFVSCADKGQESIVILYENDVHCAVEGYSKLAAMKAEMKESYDHVGVVSVGDFVQGGTLGAVSKGEYIVNLMNEVGYDAIALGNHEFDYQLARLEELNALSNTKFLSCNFAKVGEGASYFDPYTIVSYGDVEVAYIGITTPETIATSSPAQFKNEVGEPLYAFGVSEIYDIVQASIDAVLAAGADYVIALSHVGYDASGELFDIADIVENTDGLDVVLDAHAHLVIEEEILKDKSGDDVLLSSTGTKFEYVGKLTITEDGLDTELVEVAAYELTDAVVDAYLAEIYAGYAELGNRVIGESAVTLPTHDGETRLVRNSETALGNFCSDAFRIMTGADVAFVNGGGLRAPIEAGVVTFNDIFSVFPYNNQVVTVEITGQMLLDLLEMGVMRYPEEGGPFPSMSGVTFSMNTSIPTSVKTDENGFFTGVEGEYRVHGVKVLDGASGEYRDLEREGKYVLAGFNYHLLSLGDGMAMFEGAKLIDAEGTLDIELLEAYIADHLGGVIGEEYGAPQERIAFVE
;
A
#
# COMPACT_ATOMS: atom_id res chain seq x y z
N MET A 1 88.40 9.13 -1.79
CA MET A 1 87.20 9.58 -2.56
C MET A 1 86.47 8.46 -3.32
N LYS A 2 87.04 7.28 -3.54
CA LYS A 2 86.39 6.21 -4.28
C LYS A 2 85.51 5.24 -3.41
N LEU A 3 85.69 5.24 -2.10
CA LEU A 3 84.93 4.36 -1.22
C LEU A 3 83.54 4.89 -0.83
N LYS A 4 83.34 6.22 -0.74
CA LYS A 4 82.08 6.84 -0.42
C LYS A 4 81.01 6.75 -1.56
N ARG A 5 81.47 6.63 -2.82
CA ARG A 5 80.55 6.49 -4.00
C ARG A 5 79.95 5.05 -4.12
N ARG A 6 80.66 4.03 -3.62
CA ARG A 6 80.15 2.64 -3.69
C ARG A 6 79.10 2.31 -2.60
N ILE A 7 79.21 2.95 -1.44
CA ILE A 7 78.21 2.81 -0.38
C ILE A 7 76.90 3.53 -0.72
N LEU A 8 76.98 4.66 -1.42
CA LEU A 8 75.78 5.41 -1.86
C LEU A 8 75.02 4.68 -2.97
N SER A 9 75.74 3.94 -3.87
CA SER A 9 75.09 3.17 -4.94
C SER A 9 74.39 1.90 -4.42
N ILE A 10 74.88 1.27 -3.33
CA ILE A 10 74.26 0.10 -2.73
C ILE A 10 73.02 0.53 -1.91
N GLY A 11 73.09 1.68 -1.24
CA GLY A 11 71.95 2.22 -0.51
C GLY A 11 70.78 2.61 -1.41
N VAL A 12 71.07 3.20 -2.59
CA VAL A 12 70.04 3.57 -3.56
C VAL A 12 69.40 2.35 -4.23
N CYS A 13 70.20 1.30 -4.54
CA CYS A 13 69.65 0.05 -5.07
C CYS A 13 68.81 -0.73 -4.03
N LEU A 14 69.15 -0.66 -2.73
CA LEU A 14 68.38 -1.32 -1.68
C LEU A 14 67.07 -0.54 -1.37
N CYS A 15 67.08 0.78 -1.45
CA CYS A 15 65.86 1.58 -1.32
C CYS A 15 64.93 1.45 -2.55
N MET A 16 65.48 1.25 -3.76
CA MET A 16 64.65 0.97 -4.94
C MET A 16 64.07 -0.45 -4.94
N LEU A 17 64.76 -1.43 -4.35
CA LEU A 17 64.21 -2.80 -4.18
C LEU A 17 63.18 -2.88 -3.04
N LEU A 18 63.29 -2.05 -2.00
CA LEU A 18 62.27 -1.95 -0.93
C LEU A 18 61.07 -1.12 -1.39
N SER A 19 61.23 -0.13 -2.26
CA SER A 19 60.11 0.58 -2.87
C SER A 19 59.37 -0.20 -3.95
N ALA A 20 60.04 -1.14 -4.63
CA ALA A 20 59.38 -2.04 -5.60
C ALA A 20 58.57 -3.18 -4.94
N VAL A 21 58.85 -3.49 -3.65
CA VAL A 21 58.04 -4.47 -2.90
C VAL A 21 56.86 -3.79 -2.16
N ALA A 22 56.90 -2.47 -1.96
CA ALA A 22 55.78 -1.69 -1.39
C ALA A 22 54.75 -1.23 -2.45
N PHE A 23 55.04 -1.36 -3.76
CA PHE A 23 54.14 -1.00 -4.86
C PHE A 23 53.38 -2.22 -5.46
N VAL A 24 53.48 -3.40 -4.86
CA VAL A 24 52.73 -4.57 -5.34
C VAL A 24 51.52 -4.90 -4.45
N SER A 25 51.11 -3.95 -3.56
CA SER A 25 49.98 -4.17 -2.66
C SER A 25 48.94 -3.03 -2.69
N CYS A 26 48.91 -2.21 -3.75
CA CYS A 26 47.74 -1.48 -4.17
C CYS A 26 47.45 -1.95 -5.60
N ALA A 27 46.97 -3.16 -5.79
CA ALA A 27 45.98 -3.38 -6.81
C ALA A 27 44.83 -2.43 -6.41
N ASP A 28 44.48 -1.46 -7.25
CA ASP A 28 43.15 -0.88 -7.23
C ASP A 28 42.19 -2.06 -7.14
N LYS A 29 41.66 -2.32 -5.95
CA LYS A 29 40.40 -3.02 -5.87
C LYS A 29 39.43 -2.03 -6.50
N GLY A 30 38.99 -2.28 -7.73
CA GLY A 30 37.85 -1.59 -8.28
C GLY A 30 36.75 -1.59 -7.20
N GLN A 31 35.97 -0.55 -7.15
CA GLN A 31 34.83 -0.50 -6.23
C GLN A 31 34.00 -1.77 -6.45
N GLU A 32 33.60 -2.43 -5.36
CA GLU A 32 32.81 -3.65 -5.42
C GLU A 32 31.47 -3.35 -6.10
N SER A 33 31.03 -4.21 -7.01
CA SER A 33 29.74 -4.05 -7.69
C SER A 33 28.61 -4.52 -6.78
N ILE A 34 27.64 -3.67 -6.53
CA ILE A 34 26.50 -3.94 -5.65
C ILE A 34 25.22 -3.92 -6.48
N VAL A 35 24.35 -4.91 -6.29
CA VAL A 35 22.98 -4.92 -6.80
C VAL A 35 22.02 -5.00 -5.62
N ILE A 36 21.03 -4.12 -5.62
CA ILE A 36 19.92 -4.14 -4.68
C ILE A 36 18.65 -4.42 -5.47
N LEU A 37 18.05 -5.60 -5.24
CA LEU A 37 16.73 -5.94 -5.76
C LEU A 37 15.69 -5.32 -4.83
N TYR A 38 14.63 -4.75 -5.40
CA TYR A 38 13.56 -4.13 -4.62
C TYR A 38 12.18 -4.43 -5.18
N GLU A 39 11.19 -4.40 -4.32
CA GLU A 39 9.78 -4.53 -4.64
C GLU A 39 8.95 -3.60 -3.75
N ASN A 40 7.75 -3.26 -4.21
CA ASN A 40 6.76 -2.48 -3.49
C ASN A 40 5.35 -2.99 -3.80
N ASP A 41 4.40 -2.73 -2.89
CA ASP A 41 2.97 -2.98 -3.09
C ASP A 41 2.65 -4.39 -3.61
N VAL A 42 3.34 -5.41 -3.07
CA VAL A 42 3.16 -6.80 -3.54
C VAL A 42 1.80 -7.38 -3.15
N HIS A 43 1.12 -6.81 -2.16
CA HIS A 43 -0.26 -7.14 -1.79
C HIS A 43 -0.56 -8.64 -1.81
N CYS A 44 0.28 -9.44 -1.14
CA CYS A 44 0.16 -10.89 -1.04
C CYS A 44 0.24 -11.65 -2.39
N ALA A 45 0.86 -11.10 -3.43
CA ALA A 45 1.16 -11.83 -4.66
C ALA A 45 2.32 -12.82 -4.43
N VAL A 46 2.05 -13.86 -3.66
CA VAL A 46 3.06 -14.75 -3.04
C VAL A 46 3.96 -15.49 -4.03
N GLU A 47 3.51 -15.71 -5.27
CA GLU A 47 4.27 -16.39 -6.31
C GLU A 47 5.53 -15.61 -6.73
N GLY A 48 5.51 -14.28 -6.56
CA GLY A 48 6.65 -13.42 -6.89
C GLY A 48 7.88 -13.66 -6.03
N TYR A 49 7.71 -14.09 -4.77
CA TYR A 49 8.82 -14.32 -3.86
C TYR A 49 9.77 -15.42 -4.33
N SER A 50 9.26 -16.49 -4.97
CA SER A 50 10.10 -17.55 -5.52
C SER A 50 10.95 -17.04 -6.68
N LYS A 51 10.40 -16.20 -7.54
CA LYS A 51 11.14 -15.57 -8.64
C LYS A 51 12.17 -14.56 -8.13
N LEU A 52 11.82 -13.75 -7.14
CA LEU A 52 12.74 -12.80 -6.50
C LEU A 52 13.94 -13.52 -5.85
N ALA A 53 13.69 -14.64 -5.16
CA ALA A 53 14.77 -15.47 -4.59
C ALA A 53 15.68 -16.04 -5.68
N ALA A 54 15.12 -16.49 -6.80
CA ALA A 54 15.89 -16.97 -7.95
C ALA A 54 16.69 -15.83 -8.62
N MET A 55 16.11 -14.62 -8.79
CA MET A 55 16.83 -13.44 -9.27
C MET A 55 18.02 -13.09 -8.37
N LYS A 56 17.80 -13.11 -7.04
CA LYS A 56 18.89 -12.90 -6.05
C LYS A 56 20.01 -13.91 -6.23
N ALA A 57 19.67 -15.17 -6.45
CA ALA A 57 20.66 -16.23 -6.65
C ALA A 57 21.45 -16.03 -7.96
N GLU A 58 20.78 -15.67 -9.04
CA GLU A 58 21.40 -15.39 -10.34
C GLU A 58 22.33 -14.16 -10.26
N MET A 59 21.89 -13.07 -9.62
CA MET A 59 22.72 -11.86 -9.48
C MET A 59 24.01 -12.14 -8.69
N LYS A 60 23.99 -13.03 -7.69
CA LYS A 60 25.19 -13.44 -6.93
C LYS A 60 26.26 -14.13 -7.78
N GLU A 61 25.95 -14.59 -8.99
CA GLU A 61 26.94 -15.14 -9.91
C GLU A 61 27.75 -14.04 -10.63
N SER A 62 27.21 -12.81 -10.71
CA SER A 62 27.74 -11.74 -11.53
C SER A 62 28.19 -10.51 -10.74
N TYR A 63 27.67 -10.32 -9.52
CA TYR A 63 27.94 -9.16 -8.67
C TYR A 63 28.60 -9.58 -7.36
N ASP A 64 29.46 -8.72 -6.81
CA ASP A 64 30.18 -9.01 -5.55
C ASP A 64 29.21 -9.03 -4.37
N HIS A 65 28.20 -8.14 -4.39
CA HIS A 65 27.19 -8.04 -3.34
C HIS A 65 25.78 -7.91 -3.93
N VAL A 66 24.83 -8.61 -3.30
CA VAL A 66 23.41 -8.58 -3.72
C VAL A 66 22.51 -8.44 -2.49
N GLY A 67 21.82 -7.31 -2.41
CA GLY A 67 20.80 -7.01 -1.41
C GLY A 67 19.38 -7.23 -1.92
N VAL A 68 18.41 -7.29 -1.00
CA VAL A 68 16.97 -7.27 -1.29
C VAL A 68 16.27 -6.37 -0.28
N VAL A 69 15.40 -5.47 -0.76
CA VAL A 69 14.64 -4.56 0.10
C VAL A 69 13.16 -4.52 -0.30
N SER A 70 12.29 -4.21 0.66
CA SER A 70 10.86 -4.01 0.47
C SER A 70 10.47 -2.58 0.83
N VAL A 71 9.57 -2.00 0.04
CA VAL A 71 9.07 -0.63 0.25
C VAL A 71 7.66 -0.62 0.85
N GLY A 72 7.20 -1.76 1.40
CA GLY A 72 5.94 -1.87 2.13
C GLY A 72 4.75 -2.36 1.31
N ASP A 73 3.61 -2.47 1.98
CA ASP A 73 2.33 -3.03 1.49
C ASP A 73 2.43 -4.49 1.02
N PHE A 74 3.02 -5.32 1.89
CA PHE A 74 3.22 -6.75 1.59
C PHE A 74 2.22 -7.67 2.28
N VAL A 75 1.63 -7.31 3.47
CA VAL A 75 0.83 -8.26 4.27
C VAL A 75 -0.62 -8.39 3.85
N GLN A 76 -1.17 -7.42 3.09
CA GLN A 76 -2.58 -7.29 2.78
C GLN A 76 -2.83 -7.33 1.27
N GLY A 77 -3.99 -7.84 0.83
CA GLY A 77 -4.42 -7.82 -0.59
C GLY A 77 -4.73 -9.19 -1.17
N GLY A 78 -4.50 -10.27 -0.45
CA GLY A 78 -4.80 -11.64 -0.89
C GLY A 78 -5.23 -12.54 0.26
N THR A 79 -5.89 -13.65 -0.10
CA THR A 79 -6.47 -14.60 0.86
C THR A 79 -5.45 -15.16 1.84
N LEU A 80 -4.26 -15.49 1.37
CA LEU A 80 -3.20 -16.07 2.22
C LEU A 80 -2.70 -15.07 3.26
N GLY A 81 -2.57 -13.78 2.88
CA GLY A 81 -2.24 -12.70 3.81
C GLY A 81 -3.31 -12.54 4.88
N ALA A 82 -4.57 -12.48 4.48
CA ALA A 82 -5.66 -12.27 5.42
C ALA A 82 -5.91 -13.46 6.36
N VAL A 83 -5.86 -14.71 5.87
CA VAL A 83 -6.01 -15.91 6.70
C VAL A 83 -4.89 -16.02 7.73
N SER A 84 -3.65 -15.72 7.34
CA SER A 84 -2.48 -15.77 8.23
C SER A 84 -2.24 -14.46 8.99
N LYS A 85 -2.98 -13.39 8.66
CA LYS A 85 -2.72 -12.02 9.12
C LYS A 85 -1.24 -11.64 8.93
N GLY A 86 -0.75 -11.87 7.69
CA GLY A 86 0.60 -11.55 7.25
C GLY A 86 1.70 -12.57 7.59
N GLU A 87 1.43 -13.61 8.42
CA GLU A 87 2.48 -14.55 8.87
C GLU A 87 3.15 -15.30 7.72
N TYR A 88 2.36 -15.79 6.76
CA TYR A 88 2.92 -16.52 5.62
C TYR A 88 3.81 -15.63 4.76
N ILE A 89 3.44 -14.36 4.62
CA ILE A 89 4.21 -13.39 3.83
C ILE A 89 5.56 -13.12 4.50
N VAL A 90 5.56 -12.82 5.80
CA VAL A 90 6.81 -12.57 6.54
C VAL A 90 7.73 -13.80 6.53
N ASN A 91 7.16 -15.01 6.59
CA ASN A 91 7.97 -16.23 6.46
C ASN A 91 8.56 -16.39 5.05
N LEU A 92 7.82 -16.06 3.98
CA LEU A 92 8.37 -16.03 2.62
C LEU A 92 9.49 -15.00 2.48
N MET A 93 9.31 -13.80 3.05
CA MET A 93 10.36 -12.77 3.08
C MET A 93 11.61 -13.24 3.84
N ASN A 94 11.43 -14.00 4.93
CA ASN A 94 12.54 -14.60 5.67
C ASN A 94 13.32 -15.62 4.83
N GLU A 95 12.64 -16.43 3.99
CA GLU A 95 13.31 -17.37 3.07
C GLU A 95 14.07 -16.66 1.96
N VAL A 96 13.51 -15.56 1.40
CA VAL A 96 14.22 -14.70 0.41
C VAL A 96 15.42 -14.02 1.06
N GLY A 97 15.28 -13.58 2.32
CA GLY A 97 16.31 -12.89 3.10
C GLY A 97 16.46 -11.42 2.69
N TYR A 98 15.59 -10.58 3.20
CA TYR A 98 15.63 -9.13 2.99
C TYR A 98 16.68 -8.47 3.88
N ASP A 99 17.27 -7.37 3.40
CA ASP A 99 18.25 -6.55 4.14
C ASP A 99 17.57 -5.35 4.83
N ALA A 100 16.51 -4.80 4.21
CA ALA A 100 15.69 -3.74 4.79
C ALA A 100 14.23 -3.88 4.35
N ILE A 101 13.29 -3.51 5.23
CA ILE A 101 11.84 -3.60 5.00
C ILE A 101 11.20 -2.33 5.56
N ALA A 102 10.66 -1.47 4.70
CA ALA A 102 9.85 -0.33 5.13
C ALA A 102 8.39 -0.74 5.36
N LEU A 103 7.66 0.07 6.13
CA LEU A 103 6.23 -0.10 6.37
C LEU A 103 5.42 0.78 5.42
N GLY A 104 4.43 0.18 4.75
CA GLY A 104 3.35 0.89 4.10
C GLY A 104 2.15 1.10 5.04
N ASN A 105 1.03 1.57 4.49
CA ASN A 105 -0.19 1.77 5.26
C ASN A 105 -0.91 0.45 5.55
N HIS A 106 -0.84 -0.53 4.67
CA HIS A 106 -1.52 -1.80 4.83
C HIS A 106 -0.88 -2.75 5.85
N GLU A 107 0.34 -2.51 6.29
CA GLU A 107 0.93 -3.25 7.42
C GLU A 107 0.17 -3.02 8.72
N PHE A 108 -0.55 -1.91 8.85
CA PHE A 108 -1.37 -1.58 10.03
C PHE A 108 -2.79 -2.17 9.99
N ASP A 109 -3.23 -2.78 8.89
CA ASP A 109 -4.62 -3.27 8.72
C ASP A 109 -4.99 -4.37 9.71
N TYR A 110 -4.04 -5.23 10.09
CA TYR A 110 -4.28 -6.27 11.11
C TYR A 110 -4.01 -5.81 12.53
N GLN A 111 -3.99 -4.51 12.78
CA GLN A 111 -3.76 -3.84 14.06
C GLN A 111 -2.27 -3.79 14.46
N LEU A 112 -1.90 -2.74 15.18
CA LEU A 112 -0.52 -2.52 15.63
C LEU A 112 0.06 -3.69 16.44
N ALA A 113 -0.76 -4.34 17.29
CA ALA A 113 -0.32 -5.50 18.05
C ALA A 113 0.13 -6.66 17.14
N ARG A 114 -0.59 -6.89 16.02
CA ARG A 114 -0.19 -7.90 15.04
C ARG A 114 1.06 -7.48 14.27
N LEU A 115 1.17 -6.21 13.91
CA LEU A 115 2.38 -5.68 13.27
C LEU A 115 3.63 -5.87 14.15
N GLU A 116 3.52 -5.68 15.47
CA GLU A 116 4.61 -5.98 16.42
C GLU A 116 4.99 -7.47 16.42
N GLU A 117 4.00 -8.38 16.37
CA GLU A 117 4.25 -9.82 16.27
C GLU A 117 4.97 -10.16 14.96
N LEU A 118 4.55 -9.57 13.83
CA LEU A 118 5.17 -9.77 12.52
C LEU A 118 6.61 -9.22 12.50
N ASN A 119 6.84 -8.05 13.09
CA ASN A 119 8.20 -7.49 13.24
C ASN A 119 9.10 -8.38 14.13
N ALA A 120 8.52 -9.03 15.13
CA ALA A 120 9.25 -9.99 15.97
C ALA A 120 9.55 -11.31 15.23
N LEU A 121 8.66 -11.74 14.32
CA LEU A 121 8.80 -12.93 13.48
C LEU A 121 9.82 -12.73 12.36
N SER A 122 9.90 -11.51 11.83
CA SER A 122 10.82 -11.16 10.74
C SER A 122 12.29 -11.27 11.19
N ASN A 123 13.14 -11.83 10.30
CA ASN A 123 14.59 -11.83 10.49
C ASN A 123 15.19 -10.41 10.37
N THR A 124 14.53 -9.52 9.61
CA THR A 124 14.91 -8.14 9.38
C THR A 124 13.88 -7.22 10.00
N LYS A 125 14.32 -6.23 10.81
CA LYS A 125 13.40 -5.32 11.50
C LYS A 125 12.74 -4.36 10.51
N PHE A 126 11.47 -4.04 10.78
CA PHE A 126 10.70 -3.11 9.98
C PHE A 126 11.12 -1.66 10.29
N LEU A 127 11.12 -0.84 9.25
CA LEU A 127 11.58 0.54 9.30
C LEU A 127 10.43 1.53 9.12
N SER A 128 10.37 2.54 9.99
CA SER A 128 9.53 3.73 9.80
C SER A 128 10.09 4.87 10.65
N CYS A 129 10.61 5.91 10.01
CA CYS A 129 11.22 7.05 10.73
C CYS A 129 10.17 7.99 11.32
N ASN A 130 8.97 8.02 10.78
CA ASN A 130 7.95 9.03 11.09
C ASN A 130 6.74 8.50 11.88
N PHE A 131 6.60 7.19 12.11
CA PHE A 131 5.58 6.66 13.03
C PHE A 131 6.05 6.69 14.47
N ALA A 132 5.35 7.43 15.33
CA ALA A 132 5.77 7.66 16.73
C ALA A 132 4.57 7.70 17.69
N LYS A 133 4.83 7.47 18.99
CA LYS A 133 3.86 7.80 20.03
C LYS A 133 3.79 9.30 20.24
N VAL A 134 2.60 9.82 20.43
CA VAL A 134 2.38 11.24 20.67
C VAL A 134 3.12 11.68 21.95
N GLY A 135 3.99 12.67 21.79
CA GLY A 135 4.81 13.22 22.89
C GLY A 135 6.09 12.45 23.19
N GLU A 136 6.38 11.36 22.49
CA GLU A 136 7.68 10.68 22.51
C GLU A 136 8.46 11.10 21.26
N GLY A 137 9.62 11.73 21.41
CA GLY A 137 10.40 12.27 20.29
C GLY A 137 11.17 11.23 19.47
N ALA A 138 10.91 9.93 19.66
CA ALA A 138 11.54 8.82 18.95
C ALA A 138 10.50 8.07 18.11
N SER A 139 10.91 7.58 16.93
CA SER A 139 10.11 6.67 16.12
C SER A 139 9.78 5.38 16.88
N TYR A 140 8.63 4.78 16.55
CA TYR A 140 8.15 3.56 17.20
C TYR A 140 8.89 2.31 16.68
N PHE A 141 9.13 2.25 15.38
CA PHE A 141 10.00 1.28 14.73
C PHE A 141 11.39 1.89 14.50
N ASP A 142 12.36 1.06 14.12
CA ASP A 142 13.67 1.57 13.76
C ASP A 142 13.55 2.54 12.58
N PRO A 143 14.13 3.77 12.68
CA PRO A 143 13.97 4.77 11.61
C PRO A 143 14.74 4.40 10.34
N TYR A 144 15.86 3.70 10.49
CA TYR A 144 16.75 3.28 9.42
C TYR A 144 17.57 2.06 9.82
N THR A 145 18.21 1.46 8.82
CA THR A 145 19.29 0.48 9.00
C THR A 145 20.46 0.82 8.09
N ILE A 146 21.68 0.40 8.47
CA ILE A 146 22.88 0.51 7.61
C ILE A 146 23.38 -0.90 7.34
N VAL A 147 23.56 -1.24 6.08
CA VAL A 147 24.01 -2.54 5.60
C VAL A 147 25.36 -2.39 4.91
N SER A 148 26.35 -3.22 5.34
CA SER A 148 27.67 -3.23 4.73
C SER A 148 27.70 -4.18 3.53
N TYR A 149 27.95 -3.67 2.36
CA TYR A 149 28.24 -4.44 1.17
C TYR A 149 29.75 -4.34 0.87
N GLY A 150 30.53 -5.22 1.49
CA GLY A 150 31.98 -5.15 1.47
C GLY A 150 32.51 -3.92 2.23
N ASP A 151 33.18 -3.05 1.52
CA ASP A 151 33.72 -1.80 2.09
C ASP A 151 32.74 -0.60 1.94
N VAL A 152 31.53 -0.82 1.38
CA VAL A 152 30.50 0.24 1.11
C VAL A 152 29.37 0.10 2.13
N GLU A 153 29.04 1.20 2.80
CA GLU A 153 27.96 1.30 3.78
C GLU A 153 26.71 1.93 3.11
N VAL A 154 25.63 1.17 2.96
CA VAL A 154 24.35 1.65 2.38
C VAL A 154 23.32 1.79 3.48
N ALA A 155 22.79 3.00 3.66
CA ALA A 155 21.72 3.28 4.60
C ALA A 155 20.35 3.20 3.93
N TYR A 156 19.38 2.57 4.60
CA TYR A 156 17.97 2.50 4.21
C TYR A 156 17.13 3.20 5.26
N ILE A 157 16.38 4.24 4.87
CA ILE A 157 15.47 5.01 5.73
C ILE A 157 14.04 4.63 5.35
N GLY A 158 13.22 4.13 6.29
CA GLY A 158 11.80 3.84 6.05
C GLY A 158 10.94 5.09 6.22
N ILE A 159 10.09 5.41 5.24
CA ILE A 159 9.14 6.52 5.32
C ILE A 159 7.74 5.96 5.04
N THR A 160 6.83 6.07 6.02
CA THR A 160 5.44 5.61 5.90
C THR A 160 4.54 6.81 5.61
N THR A 161 3.60 6.67 4.68
CA THR A 161 2.68 7.77 4.37
C THR A 161 1.90 8.22 5.61
N PRO A 162 1.87 9.52 5.91
CA PRO A 162 1.06 10.04 7.01
C PRO A 162 -0.44 9.79 6.87
N GLU A 163 -0.93 9.54 5.66
CA GLU A 163 -2.32 9.18 5.39
C GLU A 163 -2.73 7.87 6.05
N THR A 164 -1.79 7.01 6.45
CA THR A 164 -2.03 5.76 7.20
C THR A 164 -2.99 5.97 8.38
N ILE A 165 -2.94 7.12 9.04
CA ILE A 165 -3.83 7.44 10.16
C ILE A 165 -5.31 7.44 9.76
N ALA A 166 -5.62 7.71 8.49
CA ALA A 166 -6.98 7.73 7.96
C ALA A 166 -7.28 6.53 7.05
N THR A 167 -6.28 6.02 6.33
CA THR A 167 -6.45 4.95 5.33
C THR A 167 -6.32 3.54 5.89
N SER A 168 -5.68 3.36 7.06
CA SER A 168 -5.78 2.13 7.86
C SER A 168 -6.87 2.29 8.94
N SER A 169 -6.98 1.42 9.93
CA SER A 169 -8.03 1.50 10.96
C SER A 169 -7.79 2.65 11.97
N PRO A 170 -8.37 3.86 11.80
CA PRO A 170 -8.03 5.05 12.61
C PRO A 170 -8.21 4.88 14.12
N ALA A 171 -9.12 3.99 14.52
CA ALA A 171 -9.40 3.73 15.93
C ALA A 171 -8.18 3.17 16.68
N GLN A 172 -7.29 2.45 16.02
CA GLN A 172 -6.09 1.86 16.66
C GLN A 172 -5.06 2.93 17.07
N PHE A 173 -5.10 4.10 16.45
CA PHE A 173 -4.18 5.21 16.73
C PHE A 173 -4.69 6.15 17.82
N LYS A 174 -5.87 5.88 18.41
CA LYS A 174 -6.54 6.69 19.42
C LYS A 174 -6.79 5.88 20.69
N ASN A 175 -6.92 6.57 21.83
CA ASN A 175 -7.37 5.96 23.09
C ASN A 175 -8.91 5.85 23.13
N GLU A 176 -9.45 5.22 24.19
CA GLU A 176 -10.90 5.02 24.39
C GLU A 176 -11.74 6.31 24.43
N VAL A 177 -11.11 7.47 24.62
CA VAL A 177 -11.77 8.79 24.63
C VAL A 177 -11.52 9.59 23.35
N GLY A 178 -10.89 8.95 22.32
CA GLY A 178 -10.66 9.54 21.00
C GLY A 178 -9.40 10.42 20.89
N GLU A 179 -8.55 10.50 21.94
CA GLU A 179 -7.31 11.28 21.88
C GLU A 179 -6.22 10.49 21.12
N PRO A 180 -5.41 11.15 20.28
CA PRO A 180 -4.34 10.49 19.52
C PRO A 180 -3.30 9.85 20.46
N LEU A 181 -2.98 8.58 20.23
CA LEU A 181 -1.89 7.84 20.87
C LEU A 181 -0.65 7.79 19.99
N TYR A 182 -0.84 7.82 18.67
CA TYR A 182 0.21 7.71 17.66
C TYR A 182 0.02 8.77 16.59
N ALA A 183 1.11 9.13 15.92
CA ALA A 183 1.14 10.08 14.81
C ALA A 183 2.21 9.67 13.78
N PHE A 184 2.04 10.15 12.56
CA PHE A 184 2.97 9.94 11.44
C PHE A 184 3.75 11.23 11.07
N GLY A 185 3.80 12.21 11.97
CA GLY A 185 4.63 13.41 11.82
C GLY A 185 4.22 14.32 10.66
N VAL A 186 2.91 14.50 10.44
CA VAL A 186 2.33 15.26 9.32
C VAL A 186 2.99 16.64 9.12
N SER A 187 3.07 17.44 10.17
CA SER A 187 3.64 18.81 10.11
C SER A 187 5.16 18.83 10.16
N GLU A 188 5.80 17.78 10.63
CA GLU A 188 7.23 17.69 10.87
C GLU A 188 7.95 16.71 9.94
N ILE A 189 7.29 16.18 8.91
CA ILE A 189 7.82 15.06 8.11
C ILE A 189 9.18 15.39 7.47
N TYR A 190 9.35 16.61 6.96
CA TYR A 190 10.63 17.02 6.36
C TYR A 190 11.76 17.05 7.38
N ASP A 191 11.49 17.57 8.59
CA ASP A 191 12.48 17.61 9.67
C ASP A 191 12.83 16.22 10.18
N ILE A 192 11.85 15.31 10.25
CA ILE A 192 12.03 13.91 10.69
C ILE A 192 12.89 13.14 9.68
N VAL A 193 12.58 13.27 8.39
CA VAL A 193 13.35 12.61 7.31
C VAL A 193 14.77 13.18 7.28
N GLN A 194 14.95 14.51 7.34
CA GLN A 194 16.26 15.14 7.39
C GLN A 194 17.08 14.68 8.59
N ALA A 195 16.47 14.57 9.78
CA ALA A 195 17.17 14.08 10.96
C ALA A 195 17.66 12.64 10.80
N SER A 196 16.91 11.81 10.08
CA SER A 196 17.30 10.43 9.77
C SER A 196 18.46 10.39 8.75
N ILE A 197 18.42 11.24 7.72
CA ILE A 197 19.51 11.40 6.75
C ILE A 197 20.79 11.85 7.46
N ASP A 198 20.71 12.90 8.30
CA ASP A 198 21.85 13.42 9.06
C ASP A 198 22.46 12.34 9.97
N ALA A 199 21.61 11.51 10.59
CA ALA A 199 22.06 10.44 11.48
C ALA A 199 22.84 9.35 10.74
N VAL A 200 22.37 8.90 9.57
CA VAL A 200 23.06 7.86 8.80
C VAL A 200 24.34 8.37 8.16
N LEU A 201 24.37 9.62 7.67
CA LEU A 201 25.59 10.26 7.16
C LEU A 201 26.62 10.42 8.28
N ALA A 202 26.20 10.85 9.49
CA ALA A 202 27.08 10.93 10.65
C ALA A 202 27.60 9.54 11.11
N ALA A 203 26.85 8.47 10.85
CA ALA A 203 27.26 7.10 11.11
C ALA A 203 28.22 6.54 10.05
N GLY A 204 28.40 7.24 8.91
CA GLY A 204 29.37 6.90 7.87
C GLY A 204 28.79 6.16 6.68
N ALA A 205 27.50 6.34 6.40
CA ALA A 205 26.88 5.80 5.18
C ALA A 205 27.52 6.46 3.94
N ASP A 206 27.84 5.63 2.95
CA ASP A 206 28.35 6.05 1.64
C ASP A 206 27.20 6.37 0.67
N TYR A 207 26.06 5.67 0.80
CA TYR A 207 24.82 5.90 0.06
C TYR A 207 23.63 5.94 1.01
N VAL A 208 22.66 6.82 0.73
CA VAL A 208 21.43 6.98 1.50
C VAL A 208 20.23 6.75 0.60
N ILE A 209 19.50 5.66 0.84
CA ILE A 209 18.33 5.22 0.09
C ILE A 209 17.09 5.40 0.97
N ALA A 210 16.12 6.19 0.51
CA ALA A 210 14.80 6.22 1.11
C ALA A 210 13.97 5.04 0.58
N LEU A 211 13.44 4.22 1.47
CA LEU A 211 12.37 3.26 1.19
C LEU A 211 11.06 3.99 1.53
N SER A 212 10.47 4.62 0.53
CA SER A 212 9.36 5.54 0.69
C SER A 212 8.04 4.87 0.34
N HIS A 213 7.13 4.83 1.29
CA HIS A 213 5.75 4.44 1.02
C HIS A 213 4.84 5.67 1.12
N VAL A 214 5.08 6.68 0.25
CA VAL A 214 4.37 7.97 0.26
C VAL A 214 3.60 8.20 -1.04
N GLY A 215 4.17 7.84 -2.18
CA GLY A 215 3.63 8.05 -3.52
C GLY A 215 4.25 9.24 -4.23
N TYR A 216 4.45 9.09 -5.55
CA TYR A 216 4.94 10.11 -6.47
C TYR A 216 3.84 10.50 -7.45
N ASP A 217 3.70 11.81 -7.74
CA ASP A 217 2.69 12.39 -8.67
C ASP A 217 1.27 11.82 -8.43
N ALA A 218 0.99 11.47 -7.17
CA ALA A 218 -0.27 10.90 -6.75
C ALA A 218 -1.30 12.03 -6.62
N SER A 219 -1.93 12.40 -7.73
CA SER A 219 -2.90 13.48 -7.76
C SER A 219 -4.04 13.22 -6.75
N GLY A 220 -4.17 14.13 -5.79
CA GLY A 220 -5.17 14.05 -4.73
C GLY A 220 -4.72 13.38 -3.43
N GLU A 221 -3.51 12.84 -3.33
CA GLU A 221 -2.90 12.48 -2.05
C GLU A 221 -2.47 13.75 -1.28
N LEU A 222 -2.38 13.65 0.05
CA LEU A 222 -1.99 14.79 0.89
C LEU A 222 -0.48 15.01 0.88
N PHE A 223 0.29 13.99 0.52
CA PHE A 223 1.74 13.98 0.51
C PHE A 223 2.26 13.43 -0.81
N ASP A 224 3.37 13.99 -1.27
CA ASP A 224 4.11 13.55 -2.45
C ASP A 224 5.59 13.40 -2.05
N ILE A 225 6.21 12.31 -2.44
CA ILE A 225 7.64 12.09 -2.14
C ILE A 225 8.52 13.16 -2.78
N ALA A 226 8.11 13.74 -3.90
CA ALA A 226 8.84 14.85 -4.53
C ALA A 226 8.93 16.06 -3.59
N ASP A 227 7.88 16.38 -2.83
CA ASP A 227 7.90 17.46 -1.86
C ASP A 227 8.88 17.18 -0.71
N ILE A 228 8.98 15.90 -0.28
CA ILE A 228 9.93 15.49 0.77
C ILE A 228 11.36 15.66 0.25
N VAL A 229 11.64 15.20 -0.97
CA VAL A 229 12.97 15.36 -1.60
C VAL A 229 13.34 16.83 -1.77
N GLU A 230 12.42 17.66 -2.27
CA GLU A 230 12.66 19.12 -2.45
C GLU A 230 12.97 19.86 -1.13
N ASN A 231 12.52 19.32 0.02
CA ASN A 231 12.69 19.92 1.33
C ASN A 231 13.78 19.28 2.20
N THR A 232 14.49 18.26 1.69
CA THR A 232 15.58 17.55 2.39
C THR A 232 16.86 17.53 1.56
N ASP A 233 18.00 17.25 2.18
CA ASP A 233 19.32 17.15 1.54
C ASP A 233 19.99 15.82 1.88
N GLY A 234 20.63 15.19 0.89
CA GLY A 234 21.55 14.06 1.10
C GLY A 234 20.95 12.69 0.89
N LEU A 235 19.81 12.59 0.20
CA LEU A 235 19.34 11.33 -0.40
C LEU A 235 20.05 11.11 -1.75
N ASP A 236 20.47 9.87 -2.03
CA ASP A 236 20.98 9.45 -3.34
C ASP A 236 19.87 8.82 -4.18
N VAL A 237 19.00 8.01 -3.54
CA VAL A 237 17.94 7.24 -4.20
C VAL A 237 16.67 7.27 -3.36
N VAL A 238 15.54 7.33 -4.04
CA VAL A 238 14.21 7.02 -3.51
C VAL A 238 13.67 5.79 -4.23
N LEU A 239 13.38 4.74 -3.51
CA LEU A 239 12.55 3.64 -3.96
C LEU A 239 11.16 3.90 -3.39
N ASP A 240 10.18 4.19 -4.28
CA ASP A 240 8.86 4.68 -3.87
C ASP A 240 7.76 3.62 -4.10
N ALA A 241 6.61 3.83 -3.45
CA ALA A 241 5.49 2.89 -3.39
C ALA A 241 4.14 3.63 -3.27
N HIS A 242 3.08 2.96 -2.82
CA HIS A 242 1.76 3.50 -2.49
C HIS A 242 0.90 3.89 -3.70
N ALA A 243 1.43 4.66 -4.66
CA ALA A 243 0.71 5.07 -5.86
C ALA A 243 0.54 3.94 -6.90
N HIS A 244 1.23 2.80 -6.72
CA HIS A 244 1.27 1.67 -7.66
C HIS A 244 1.81 2.03 -9.05
N LEU A 245 2.62 3.07 -9.16
CA LEU A 245 3.20 3.50 -10.42
C LEU A 245 4.38 2.60 -10.83
N VAL A 246 4.55 2.44 -12.14
CA VAL A 246 5.72 1.80 -12.73
C VAL A 246 6.66 2.91 -13.22
N ILE A 247 7.78 3.09 -12.52
CA ILE A 247 8.77 4.13 -12.84
C ILE A 247 10.14 3.46 -12.86
N GLU A 248 10.72 3.29 -14.05
CA GLU A 248 12.05 2.71 -14.17
C GLU A 248 13.12 3.67 -13.61
N GLU A 249 13.07 4.93 -14.04
CA GLU A 249 13.95 5.99 -13.56
C GLU A 249 13.31 7.36 -13.75
N GLU A 250 13.33 8.17 -12.70
CA GLU A 250 13.02 9.61 -12.73
C GLU A 250 14.07 10.33 -11.89
N ILE A 251 14.44 11.56 -12.25
CA ILE A 251 15.41 12.34 -11.49
C ILE A 251 14.74 13.53 -10.83
N LEU A 252 14.71 13.49 -9.51
CA LEU A 252 14.24 14.58 -8.66
C LEU A 252 15.41 15.50 -8.29
N LYS A 253 15.08 16.66 -7.73
CA LYS A 253 16.06 17.61 -7.19
C LYS A 253 15.84 17.78 -5.70
N ASP A 254 16.89 17.57 -4.92
CA ASP A 254 16.87 17.87 -3.50
C ASP A 254 16.91 19.39 -3.22
N LYS A 255 16.84 19.76 -1.96
CA LYS A 255 16.85 21.15 -1.49
C LYS A 255 18.09 21.95 -1.92
N SER A 256 19.23 21.29 -2.08
CA SER A 256 20.49 21.89 -2.57
C SER A 256 20.58 21.90 -4.10
N GLY A 257 19.69 21.20 -4.79
CA GLY A 257 19.64 21.06 -6.26
C GLY A 257 20.45 19.89 -6.77
N ASP A 258 20.88 18.98 -5.91
CA ASP A 258 21.53 17.73 -6.29
C ASP A 258 20.53 16.72 -6.84
N ASP A 259 21.00 15.81 -7.70
CA ASP A 259 20.18 14.78 -8.33
C ASP A 259 19.85 13.65 -7.33
N VAL A 260 18.58 13.27 -7.25
CA VAL A 260 18.08 12.11 -6.50
C VAL A 260 17.34 11.20 -7.46
N LEU A 261 17.79 9.95 -7.59
CA LEU A 261 17.16 8.96 -8.44
C LEU A 261 15.90 8.39 -7.78
N LEU A 262 14.77 8.37 -8.51
CA LEU A 262 13.51 7.78 -8.06
C LEU A 262 13.12 6.61 -8.96
N SER A 263 12.66 5.51 -8.35
CA SER A 263 12.11 4.35 -9.05
C SER A 263 10.98 3.67 -8.27
N SER A 264 10.06 2.99 -8.97
CA SER A 264 8.94 2.23 -8.39
C SER A 264 8.56 1.07 -9.30
N THR A 265 8.11 -0.07 -8.73
CA THR A 265 7.94 -1.35 -9.45
C THR A 265 6.49 -1.70 -9.81
N GLY A 266 5.55 -0.78 -9.62
CA GLY A 266 4.13 -1.06 -9.82
C GLY A 266 3.50 -1.74 -8.62
N THR A 267 2.77 -2.82 -8.82
CA THR A 267 2.08 -3.56 -7.75
C THR A 267 2.08 -5.07 -8.04
N LYS A 268 1.84 -5.89 -7.01
CA LYS A 268 1.62 -7.34 -7.14
C LYS A 268 2.74 -8.09 -7.90
N PHE A 269 3.98 -7.69 -7.70
CA PHE A 269 5.12 -8.24 -8.42
C PHE A 269 5.00 -8.12 -9.95
N GLU A 270 4.46 -7.01 -10.44
CA GLU A 270 4.52 -6.69 -11.88
C GLU A 270 5.97 -6.65 -12.35
N TYR A 271 6.80 -5.93 -11.59
CA TYR A 271 8.23 -5.88 -11.76
C TYR A 271 8.97 -6.13 -10.44
N VAL A 272 10.22 -6.54 -10.55
CA VAL A 272 11.26 -6.41 -9.53
C VAL A 272 12.23 -5.36 -10.03
N GLY A 273 12.50 -4.37 -9.23
CA GLY A 273 13.50 -3.35 -9.53
C GLY A 273 14.90 -3.85 -9.20
N LYS A 274 15.87 -3.37 -9.95
CA LYS A 274 17.30 -3.68 -9.79
C LYS A 274 18.08 -2.37 -9.78
N LEU A 275 18.49 -1.91 -8.60
CA LEU A 275 19.39 -0.79 -8.42
C LEU A 275 20.83 -1.32 -8.46
N THR A 276 21.65 -0.77 -9.35
CA THR A 276 23.07 -1.10 -9.46
C THR A 276 23.92 0.07 -8.97
N ILE A 277 24.85 -0.20 -8.06
CA ILE A 277 25.81 0.78 -7.53
C ILE A 277 27.21 0.37 -8.00
N THR A 278 27.86 1.24 -8.77
CA THR A 278 29.22 1.04 -9.31
C THR A 278 30.04 2.32 -9.22
N GLU A 279 31.32 2.26 -9.63
CA GLU A 279 32.18 3.43 -9.78
C GLU A 279 31.65 4.46 -10.79
N ASP A 280 30.87 4.00 -11.78
CA ASP A 280 30.30 4.85 -12.83
C ASP A 280 29.03 5.58 -12.39
N GLY A 281 28.42 5.19 -11.25
CA GLY A 281 27.21 5.80 -10.67
C GLY A 281 26.13 4.81 -10.29
N LEU A 282 24.91 5.33 -10.19
CA LEU A 282 23.68 4.61 -9.89
C LEU A 282 22.88 4.38 -11.18
N ASP A 283 22.26 3.21 -11.30
CA ASP A 283 21.42 2.83 -12.43
C ASP A 283 20.28 1.93 -11.98
N THR A 284 19.08 2.11 -12.55
CA THR A 284 17.92 1.28 -12.25
C THR A 284 17.39 0.57 -13.48
N GLU A 285 16.90 -0.64 -13.29
CA GLU A 285 16.28 -1.48 -14.31
C GLU A 285 15.07 -2.19 -13.71
N LEU A 286 13.98 -2.29 -14.47
CA LEU A 286 12.80 -3.06 -14.08
C LEU A 286 12.78 -4.41 -14.79
N VAL A 287 12.70 -5.48 -14.00
CA VAL A 287 12.62 -6.86 -14.50
C VAL A 287 11.17 -7.33 -14.42
N GLU A 288 10.53 -7.56 -15.56
CA GLU A 288 9.15 -8.07 -15.62
C GLU A 288 9.07 -9.48 -15.03
N VAL A 289 8.34 -9.61 -13.91
CA VAL A 289 8.26 -10.88 -13.17
C VAL A 289 7.50 -11.95 -13.96
N ALA A 290 6.49 -11.59 -14.74
CA ALA A 290 5.75 -12.52 -15.58
C ALA A 290 6.65 -13.21 -16.61
N ALA A 291 7.61 -12.47 -17.18
CA ALA A 291 8.54 -12.98 -18.19
C ALA A 291 9.74 -13.77 -17.61
N TYR A 292 10.00 -13.65 -16.31
CA TYR A 292 11.10 -14.35 -15.66
C TYR A 292 10.74 -15.82 -15.37
N GLU A 293 11.56 -16.76 -15.87
CA GLU A 293 11.21 -18.20 -15.89
C GLU A 293 11.75 -18.98 -14.68
N LEU A 294 12.80 -18.48 -14.00
CA LEU A 294 13.41 -19.22 -12.88
C LEU A 294 12.63 -19.01 -11.59
N THR A 295 12.61 -20.05 -10.76
CA THR A 295 12.03 -20.07 -9.41
C THR A 295 13.00 -20.68 -8.41
N ASP A 296 12.80 -20.40 -7.12
CA ASP A 296 13.57 -20.98 -6.03
C ASP A 296 12.83 -22.18 -5.44
N ALA A 297 13.49 -23.34 -5.41
CA ALA A 297 12.88 -24.59 -4.98
C ALA A 297 12.51 -24.64 -3.48
N VAL A 298 13.18 -23.85 -2.62
CA VAL A 298 12.87 -23.78 -1.19
C VAL A 298 11.59 -22.97 -0.99
N VAL A 299 11.50 -21.80 -1.63
CA VAL A 299 10.30 -20.96 -1.60
C VAL A 299 9.11 -21.67 -2.24
N ASP A 300 9.30 -22.35 -3.38
CA ASP A 300 8.26 -23.16 -4.04
C ASP A 300 7.72 -24.27 -3.14
N ALA A 301 8.60 -24.95 -2.41
CA ALA A 301 8.19 -26.02 -1.47
C ALA A 301 7.35 -25.43 -0.30
N TYR A 302 7.73 -24.28 0.21
CA TYR A 302 6.97 -23.60 1.28
C TYR A 302 5.61 -23.09 0.77
N LEU A 303 5.56 -22.50 -0.43
CA LEU A 303 4.30 -22.14 -1.08
C LEU A 303 3.37 -23.34 -1.27
N ALA A 304 3.91 -24.48 -1.71
CA ALA A 304 3.13 -25.70 -1.87
C ALA A 304 2.53 -26.20 -0.54
N GLU A 305 3.26 -26.07 0.58
CA GLU A 305 2.75 -26.39 1.92
C GLU A 305 1.61 -25.45 2.32
N ILE A 306 1.79 -24.15 2.15
CA ILE A 306 0.74 -23.14 2.40
C ILE A 306 -0.52 -23.45 1.59
N TYR A 307 -0.38 -23.66 0.27
CA TYR A 307 -1.51 -23.96 -0.60
C TYR A 307 -2.21 -25.27 -0.26
N ALA A 308 -1.48 -26.31 0.12
CA ALA A 308 -2.07 -27.58 0.54
C ALA A 308 -2.91 -27.42 1.81
N GLY A 309 -2.45 -26.61 2.77
CA GLY A 309 -3.23 -26.30 3.98
C GLY A 309 -4.48 -25.45 3.71
N TYR A 310 -4.44 -24.61 2.70
CA TYR A 310 -5.51 -23.69 2.35
C TYR A 310 -6.53 -24.26 1.33
N ALA A 311 -6.12 -25.23 0.49
CA ALA A 311 -6.86 -25.66 -0.69
C ALA A 311 -8.30 -26.15 -0.41
N GLU A 312 -8.56 -26.79 0.73
CA GLU A 312 -9.89 -27.29 1.09
C GLU A 312 -10.90 -26.14 1.30
N LEU A 313 -10.45 -25.06 1.96
CA LEU A 313 -11.29 -23.88 2.20
C LEU A 313 -11.43 -23.03 0.93
N GLY A 314 -10.33 -22.70 0.27
CA GLY A 314 -10.31 -21.80 -0.87
C GLY A 314 -11.09 -22.29 -2.07
N ASN A 315 -11.06 -23.61 -2.34
CA ASN A 315 -11.76 -24.23 -3.47
C ASN A 315 -13.22 -24.60 -3.18
N ARG A 316 -13.74 -24.31 -1.99
CA ARG A 316 -15.14 -24.56 -1.66
C ARG A 316 -16.03 -23.74 -2.58
N VAL A 317 -16.88 -24.44 -3.36
CA VAL A 317 -17.84 -23.81 -4.28
C VAL A 317 -18.94 -23.12 -3.48
N ILE A 318 -19.16 -21.84 -3.76
CA ILE A 318 -20.20 -21.00 -3.18
C ILE A 318 -21.42 -20.93 -4.12
N GLY A 319 -21.18 -20.81 -5.43
CA GLY A 319 -22.23 -20.67 -6.42
C GLY A 319 -21.69 -20.58 -7.84
N GLU A 320 -22.45 -19.95 -8.72
CA GLU A 320 -22.05 -19.66 -10.10
C GLU A 320 -22.36 -18.19 -10.44
N SER A 321 -21.61 -17.59 -11.36
CA SER A 321 -21.92 -16.30 -11.95
C SER A 321 -22.20 -16.43 -13.44
N ALA A 322 -23.34 -15.90 -13.89
CA ALA A 322 -23.70 -15.85 -15.32
C ALA A 322 -22.88 -14.80 -16.08
N VAL A 323 -22.28 -13.85 -15.37
CA VAL A 323 -21.61 -12.66 -15.91
C VAL A 323 -20.28 -12.41 -15.19
N THR A 324 -19.35 -11.73 -15.86
CA THR A 324 -18.16 -11.19 -15.20
C THR A 324 -18.50 -9.85 -14.54
N LEU A 325 -18.06 -9.66 -13.29
CA LEU A 325 -18.19 -8.44 -12.48
C LEU A 325 -16.81 -7.79 -12.38
N PRO A 326 -16.42 -6.90 -13.31
CA PRO A 326 -15.07 -6.37 -13.38
C PRO A 326 -14.79 -5.29 -12.34
N THR A 327 -13.52 -5.15 -11.99
CA THR A 327 -12.99 -4.02 -11.20
C THR A 327 -12.33 -2.97 -12.10
N HIS A 328 -11.85 -3.37 -13.29
CA HIS A 328 -11.05 -2.55 -14.21
C HIS A 328 -11.65 -2.52 -15.62
N ASP A 329 -11.26 -1.48 -16.38
CA ASP A 329 -11.31 -1.45 -17.85
C ASP A 329 -9.92 -1.01 -18.33
N GLY A 330 -9.16 -1.95 -18.87
CA GLY A 330 -7.74 -1.77 -19.13
C GLY A 330 -6.96 -1.48 -17.85
N GLU A 331 -6.27 -0.35 -17.80
CA GLU A 331 -5.48 0.08 -16.63
C GLU A 331 -6.31 0.86 -15.59
N THR A 332 -7.53 1.32 -15.95
CA THR A 332 -8.38 2.11 -15.07
C THR A 332 -9.15 1.25 -14.08
N ARG A 333 -9.01 1.52 -12.78
CA ARG A 333 -9.78 0.88 -11.71
C ARG A 333 -11.19 1.50 -11.63
N LEU A 334 -12.13 1.01 -12.46
CA LEU A 334 -13.49 1.53 -12.55
C LEU A 334 -14.20 1.65 -11.19
N VAL A 335 -13.95 0.70 -10.28
CA VAL A 335 -14.53 0.72 -8.93
C VAL A 335 -14.18 1.98 -8.12
N ARG A 336 -13.12 2.70 -8.52
CA ARG A 336 -12.62 3.89 -7.83
C ARG A 336 -13.04 5.22 -8.46
N ASN A 337 -13.72 5.21 -9.61
CA ASN A 337 -14.17 6.44 -10.27
C ASN A 337 -15.50 6.29 -11.04
N SER A 338 -16.11 5.11 -11.03
CA SER A 338 -17.32 4.83 -11.80
C SER A 338 -18.25 3.86 -11.07
N GLU A 339 -19.54 3.90 -11.41
CA GLU A 339 -20.46 2.84 -11.00
C GLU A 339 -20.08 1.55 -11.71
N THR A 340 -20.02 0.43 -10.96
CA THR A 340 -19.70 -0.89 -11.50
C THR A 340 -20.73 -1.94 -11.12
N ALA A 341 -20.85 -2.98 -11.94
CA ALA A 341 -21.69 -4.14 -11.65
C ALA A 341 -21.27 -4.83 -10.33
N LEU A 342 -19.96 -4.94 -10.07
CA LEU A 342 -19.44 -5.50 -8.82
C LEU A 342 -19.85 -4.64 -7.60
N GLY A 343 -19.70 -3.31 -7.70
CA GLY A 343 -20.10 -2.40 -6.65
C GLY A 343 -21.61 -2.47 -6.36
N ASN A 344 -22.43 -2.56 -7.41
CA ASN A 344 -23.88 -2.73 -7.28
C ASN A 344 -24.23 -4.06 -6.59
N PHE A 345 -23.58 -5.17 -7.01
CA PHE A 345 -23.77 -6.48 -6.42
C PHE A 345 -23.42 -6.50 -4.92
N CYS A 346 -22.24 -6.00 -4.54
CA CYS A 346 -21.79 -5.98 -3.15
C CYS A 346 -22.66 -5.06 -2.27
N SER A 347 -23.00 -3.87 -2.75
CA SER A 347 -23.87 -2.96 -2.00
C SER A 347 -25.30 -3.47 -1.86
N ASP A 348 -25.85 -4.18 -2.86
CA ASP A 348 -27.13 -4.86 -2.77
C ASP A 348 -27.10 -5.97 -1.72
N ALA A 349 -26.03 -6.77 -1.70
CA ALA A 349 -25.84 -7.79 -0.67
C ALA A 349 -25.88 -7.16 0.72
N PHE A 350 -25.16 -6.08 0.97
CA PHE A 350 -25.16 -5.41 2.27
C PHE A 350 -26.55 -4.89 2.65
N ARG A 351 -27.22 -4.16 1.75
CA ARG A 351 -28.54 -3.61 2.02
C ARG A 351 -29.59 -4.69 2.28
N ILE A 352 -29.63 -5.71 1.44
CA ILE A 352 -30.67 -6.73 1.48
C ILE A 352 -30.50 -7.66 2.69
N MET A 353 -29.26 -8.10 2.94
CA MET A 353 -29.00 -9.05 4.02
C MET A 353 -29.08 -8.42 5.41
N THR A 354 -28.81 -7.11 5.55
CA THR A 354 -28.97 -6.38 6.82
C THR A 354 -30.37 -5.80 7.01
N GLY A 355 -31.16 -5.69 5.94
CA GLY A 355 -32.46 -5.01 5.97
C GLY A 355 -32.37 -3.49 6.11
N ALA A 356 -31.21 -2.89 5.81
CA ALA A 356 -31.00 -1.45 5.87
C ALA A 356 -31.76 -0.71 4.76
N ASP A 357 -32.01 0.59 4.95
CA ASP A 357 -32.62 1.45 3.94
C ASP A 357 -31.66 1.69 2.78
N VAL A 358 -30.38 1.90 3.10
CA VAL A 358 -29.31 2.18 2.16
C VAL A 358 -28.04 1.38 2.54
N ALA A 359 -27.17 1.10 1.56
CA ALA A 359 -25.87 0.54 1.83
C ALA A 359 -24.77 1.21 1.02
N PHE A 360 -23.59 1.26 1.59
CA PHE A 360 -22.36 1.85 1.04
C PHE A 360 -21.23 0.83 1.06
N VAL A 361 -20.57 0.68 -0.10
CA VAL A 361 -19.29 -0.02 -0.27
C VAL A 361 -18.34 0.92 -0.97
N ASN A 362 -17.17 1.16 -0.42
CA ASN A 362 -16.15 2.00 -1.04
C ASN A 362 -15.41 1.27 -2.16
N GLY A 363 -14.97 2.00 -3.19
CA GLY A 363 -14.22 1.46 -4.31
C GLY A 363 -12.88 0.83 -3.90
N GLY A 364 -12.25 1.37 -2.85
CA GLY A 364 -11.02 0.83 -2.26
C GLY A 364 -11.20 -0.55 -1.61
N GLY A 365 -12.41 -0.88 -1.16
CA GLY A 365 -12.75 -2.18 -0.58
C GLY A 365 -12.91 -3.31 -1.62
N LEU A 366 -13.13 -2.97 -2.91
CA LEU A 366 -13.37 -3.93 -3.98
C LEU A 366 -12.06 -4.31 -4.68
N ARG A 367 -11.42 -5.42 -4.29
CA ARG A 367 -10.03 -5.72 -4.64
C ARG A 367 -9.84 -6.68 -5.81
N ALA A 368 -10.84 -7.48 -6.16
CA ALA A 368 -10.77 -8.45 -7.26
C ALA A 368 -12.12 -8.57 -8.00
N PRO A 369 -12.11 -8.92 -9.30
CA PRO A 369 -13.33 -9.22 -10.06
C PRO A 369 -13.94 -10.55 -9.60
N ILE A 370 -15.22 -10.77 -9.94
CA ILE A 370 -15.84 -12.10 -9.94
C ILE A 370 -16.02 -12.50 -11.42
N GLU A 371 -15.38 -13.59 -11.83
CA GLU A 371 -15.46 -14.07 -13.20
C GLU A 371 -16.74 -14.87 -13.45
N ALA A 372 -17.22 -14.89 -14.70
CA ALA A 372 -18.31 -15.76 -15.10
C ALA A 372 -17.91 -17.24 -14.97
N GLY A 373 -18.80 -18.07 -14.40
CA GLY A 373 -18.54 -19.48 -14.13
C GLY A 373 -18.72 -19.85 -12.66
N VAL A 374 -17.96 -20.85 -12.21
CA VAL A 374 -17.99 -21.30 -10.81
C VAL A 374 -17.40 -20.22 -9.92
N VAL A 375 -18.10 -19.88 -8.85
CA VAL A 375 -17.65 -18.95 -7.81
C VAL A 375 -17.25 -19.74 -6.58
N THR A 376 -16.01 -19.60 -6.15
CA THR A 376 -15.42 -20.27 -4.98
C THR A 376 -15.33 -19.33 -3.79
N PHE A 377 -15.01 -19.87 -2.62
CA PHE A 377 -14.70 -19.08 -1.44
C PHE A 377 -13.53 -18.12 -1.69
N ASN A 378 -12.50 -18.57 -2.42
CA ASN A 378 -11.36 -17.72 -2.75
C ASN A 378 -11.74 -16.51 -3.63
N ASP A 379 -12.69 -16.67 -4.54
CA ASP A 379 -13.15 -15.56 -5.39
C ASP A 379 -13.83 -14.48 -4.54
N ILE A 380 -14.72 -14.88 -3.61
CA ILE A 380 -15.42 -13.94 -2.72
C ILE A 380 -14.42 -13.28 -1.75
N PHE A 381 -13.51 -14.08 -1.18
CA PHE A 381 -12.50 -13.58 -0.27
C PHE A 381 -11.57 -12.58 -0.96
N SER A 382 -11.24 -12.82 -2.23
CA SER A 382 -10.41 -11.90 -3.02
C SER A 382 -11.10 -10.56 -3.29
N VAL A 383 -12.45 -10.53 -3.32
CA VAL A 383 -13.20 -9.27 -3.38
C VAL A 383 -13.02 -8.47 -2.09
N PHE A 384 -13.12 -9.12 -0.91
CA PHE A 384 -13.06 -8.50 0.42
C PHE A 384 -11.97 -9.12 1.31
N PRO A 385 -10.69 -8.83 1.08
CA PRO A 385 -9.61 -9.49 1.81
C PRO A 385 -9.29 -8.88 3.19
N TYR A 386 -10.09 -7.90 3.65
CA TYR A 386 -9.82 -7.16 4.90
C TYR A 386 -10.48 -7.76 6.14
N ASN A 387 -11.39 -8.74 6.00
CA ASN A 387 -12.20 -9.28 7.09
C ASN A 387 -13.00 -8.20 7.84
N ASN A 388 -13.56 -7.24 7.12
CA ASN A 388 -14.41 -6.23 7.73
C ASN A 388 -15.73 -6.85 8.21
N GLN A 389 -16.30 -6.24 9.24
CA GLN A 389 -17.70 -6.51 9.61
C GLN A 389 -18.61 -5.52 8.90
N VAL A 390 -19.71 -6.02 8.36
CA VAL A 390 -20.81 -5.19 7.87
C VAL A 390 -21.72 -4.87 9.06
N VAL A 391 -21.75 -3.59 9.42
CA VAL A 391 -22.54 -3.06 10.55
C VAL A 391 -23.62 -2.11 10.05
N THR A 392 -24.59 -1.77 10.89
CA THR A 392 -25.63 -0.80 10.56
C THR A 392 -25.69 0.34 11.56
N VAL A 393 -25.81 1.57 11.04
CA VAL A 393 -25.92 2.80 11.84
C VAL A 393 -27.11 3.64 11.40
N GLU A 394 -27.71 4.41 12.32
CA GLU A 394 -28.71 5.44 11.99
C GLU A 394 -27.97 6.73 11.62
N ILE A 395 -28.19 7.20 10.41
CA ILE A 395 -27.62 8.45 9.87
C ILE A 395 -28.71 9.44 9.53
N THR A 396 -28.33 10.72 9.41
CA THR A 396 -29.20 11.74 8.78
C THR A 396 -29.03 11.77 7.28
N GLY A 397 -30.01 12.34 6.56
CA GLY A 397 -29.83 12.56 5.11
C GLY A 397 -28.71 13.55 4.79
N GLN A 398 -28.35 14.46 5.72
CA GLN A 398 -27.18 15.30 5.55
C GLN A 398 -25.88 14.48 5.59
N MET A 399 -25.73 13.55 6.52
CA MET A 399 -24.58 12.65 6.60
C MET A 399 -24.46 11.79 5.32
N LEU A 400 -25.60 11.32 4.77
CA LEU A 400 -25.60 10.60 3.50
C LEU A 400 -25.14 11.48 2.33
N LEU A 401 -25.58 12.73 2.28
CA LEU A 401 -25.15 13.67 1.24
C LEU A 401 -23.64 13.97 1.35
N ASP A 402 -23.14 14.14 2.57
CA ASP A 402 -21.71 14.39 2.85
C ASP A 402 -20.84 13.17 2.50
N LEU A 403 -21.32 11.95 2.78
CA LEU A 403 -20.70 10.70 2.32
C LEU A 403 -20.52 10.68 0.81
N LEU A 404 -21.62 10.97 0.07
CA LEU A 404 -21.59 10.94 -1.39
C LEU A 404 -20.64 12.02 -1.96
N GLU A 405 -20.66 13.22 -1.39
CA GLU A 405 -19.81 14.33 -1.82
C GLU A 405 -18.34 14.05 -1.56
N MET A 406 -18.00 13.53 -0.37
CA MET A 406 -16.64 13.10 -0.04
C MET A 406 -16.19 11.95 -0.93
N GLY A 407 -17.05 10.96 -1.15
CA GLY A 407 -16.74 9.79 -1.99
C GLY A 407 -16.37 10.13 -3.42
N VAL A 408 -16.94 11.22 -3.98
CA VAL A 408 -16.65 11.65 -5.37
C VAL A 408 -15.64 12.80 -5.43
N MET A 409 -15.00 13.16 -4.31
CA MET A 409 -14.15 14.36 -4.25
C MET A 409 -12.97 14.33 -5.24
N ARG A 410 -12.41 13.15 -5.47
CA ARG A 410 -11.25 12.96 -6.36
C ARG A 410 -11.61 12.84 -7.85
N TYR A 411 -12.87 12.60 -8.18
CA TYR A 411 -13.27 12.44 -9.59
C TYR A 411 -12.80 13.64 -10.47
N PRO A 412 -12.22 13.38 -11.67
CA PRO A 412 -12.17 12.12 -12.45
C PRO A 412 -11.07 11.13 -12.03
N GLU A 413 -10.16 11.53 -11.14
CA GLU A 413 -9.11 10.66 -10.62
C GLU A 413 -9.69 9.48 -9.82
N GLU A 414 -8.92 8.43 -9.65
CA GLU A 414 -9.29 7.28 -8.82
C GLU A 414 -9.27 7.66 -7.34
N GLY A 415 -10.30 7.24 -6.60
CA GLY A 415 -10.41 7.48 -5.15
C GLY A 415 -10.86 6.25 -4.40
N GLY A 416 -10.16 5.87 -3.32
CA GLY A 416 -10.59 4.78 -2.42
C GLY A 416 -12.02 4.96 -1.90
N PRO A 417 -12.43 6.17 -1.46
CA PRO A 417 -13.78 6.46 -0.97
C PRO A 417 -14.90 6.40 -2.01
N PHE A 418 -14.60 6.24 -3.32
CA PHE A 418 -15.64 6.30 -4.37
C PHE A 418 -16.82 5.37 -4.07
N PRO A 419 -18.10 5.87 -4.09
CA PRO A 419 -19.20 5.15 -3.50
C PRO A 419 -19.88 4.19 -4.47
N SER A 420 -19.99 2.93 -4.09
CA SER A 420 -20.97 1.99 -4.63
C SER A 420 -22.16 1.94 -3.68
N MET A 421 -23.34 2.31 -4.17
CA MET A 421 -24.53 2.49 -3.34
C MET A 421 -25.64 1.51 -3.68
N SER A 422 -26.37 1.05 -2.64
CA SER A 422 -27.66 0.38 -2.80
C SER A 422 -28.76 1.15 -2.08
N GLY A 423 -29.94 1.22 -2.69
CA GLY A 423 -31.06 1.99 -2.17
C GLY A 423 -30.93 3.50 -2.39
N VAL A 424 -29.93 3.96 -3.13
CA VAL A 424 -29.69 5.37 -3.43
C VAL A 424 -29.43 5.55 -4.92
N THR A 425 -29.97 6.64 -5.49
CA THR A 425 -29.58 7.16 -6.80
C THR A 425 -29.23 8.64 -6.70
N PHE A 426 -28.27 9.10 -7.49
CA PHE A 426 -27.87 10.51 -7.52
C PHE A 426 -27.24 10.92 -8.85
N SER A 427 -27.15 12.23 -9.06
CA SER A 427 -26.41 12.82 -10.17
C SER A 427 -25.14 13.50 -9.66
N MET A 428 -24.04 13.35 -10.38
CA MET A 428 -22.81 14.06 -10.11
C MET A 428 -22.52 15.03 -11.26
N ASN A 429 -22.41 16.33 -10.94
CA ASN A 429 -22.03 17.35 -11.91
C ASN A 429 -20.50 17.42 -12.01
N THR A 430 -19.96 16.96 -13.14
CA THR A 430 -18.52 16.85 -13.38
C THR A 430 -17.83 18.19 -13.63
N SER A 431 -18.60 19.25 -13.92
CA SER A 431 -18.07 20.60 -14.13
C SER A 431 -17.89 21.40 -12.84
N ILE A 432 -18.46 20.93 -11.71
CA ILE A 432 -18.30 21.58 -10.40
C ILE A 432 -17.03 21.00 -9.74
N PRO A 433 -16.05 21.86 -9.38
CA PRO A 433 -14.87 21.40 -8.62
C PRO A 433 -15.29 20.95 -7.21
N THR A 434 -14.51 20.05 -6.61
CA THR A 434 -14.77 19.63 -5.22
C THR A 434 -14.74 20.81 -4.25
N SER A 435 -15.72 20.84 -3.35
CA SER A 435 -15.83 21.80 -2.25
C SER A 435 -15.64 21.14 -0.88
N VAL A 436 -15.28 19.85 -0.87
CA VAL A 436 -14.97 19.09 0.35
C VAL A 436 -13.76 19.71 1.05
N LYS A 437 -13.84 19.79 2.37
CA LYS A 437 -12.76 20.20 3.25
C LYS A 437 -12.40 19.06 4.18
N THR A 438 -11.11 18.86 4.35
CA THR A 438 -10.54 17.92 5.31
C THR A 438 -9.63 18.66 6.29
N ASP A 439 -9.35 18.05 7.42
CA ASP A 439 -8.28 18.50 8.31
C ASP A 439 -6.89 18.05 7.79
N GLU A 440 -5.85 18.32 8.56
CA GLU A 440 -4.46 17.96 8.24
C GLU A 440 -4.17 16.45 8.19
N ASN A 441 -5.09 15.63 8.68
CA ASN A 441 -5.02 14.17 8.68
C ASN A 441 -5.97 13.53 7.63
N GLY A 442 -6.62 14.33 6.79
CA GLY A 442 -7.55 13.87 5.77
C GLY A 442 -8.99 13.61 6.25
N PHE A 443 -9.33 13.90 7.51
CA PHE A 443 -10.69 13.72 8.02
C PHE A 443 -11.63 14.82 7.55
N PHE A 444 -12.82 14.42 7.08
CA PHE A 444 -13.87 15.33 6.62
C PHE A 444 -14.25 16.36 7.68
N THR A 445 -14.24 17.65 7.32
CA THR A 445 -14.63 18.76 8.18
C THR A 445 -15.87 19.51 7.67
N GLY A 446 -16.26 19.25 6.42
CA GLY A 446 -17.45 19.87 5.82
C GLY A 446 -17.33 20.11 4.33
N VAL A 447 -18.33 20.78 3.76
CA VAL A 447 -18.37 21.22 2.36
C VAL A 447 -18.48 22.75 2.34
N GLU A 448 -17.47 23.42 1.78
CA GLU A 448 -17.41 24.89 1.69
C GLU A 448 -17.65 25.35 0.25
N GLY A 449 -18.87 25.18 -0.25
CA GLY A 449 -19.23 25.59 -1.61
C GLY A 449 -20.44 24.86 -2.16
N GLU A 450 -20.46 24.69 -3.48
CA GLU A 450 -21.52 23.96 -4.18
C GLU A 450 -21.20 22.46 -4.15
N TYR A 451 -22.20 21.65 -3.86
CA TYR A 451 -22.09 20.20 -3.95
C TYR A 451 -22.03 19.76 -5.41
N ARG A 452 -21.16 18.81 -5.74
CA ARG A 452 -21.14 18.10 -7.02
C ARG A 452 -22.31 17.12 -7.13
N VAL A 453 -22.75 16.58 -5.97
CA VAL A 453 -23.82 15.60 -5.86
C VAL A 453 -25.17 16.28 -5.79
N HIS A 454 -26.06 15.91 -6.71
CA HIS A 454 -27.39 16.49 -6.86
C HIS A 454 -28.46 15.41 -7.04
N GLY A 455 -29.73 15.78 -6.78
CA GLY A 455 -30.88 14.92 -7.06
C GLY A 455 -30.84 13.58 -6.36
N VAL A 456 -30.29 13.55 -5.16
CA VAL A 456 -30.20 12.33 -4.36
C VAL A 456 -31.60 11.84 -4.02
N LYS A 457 -31.85 10.56 -4.31
CA LYS A 457 -33.10 9.88 -3.98
C LYS A 457 -32.81 8.60 -3.24
N VAL A 458 -33.66 8.28 -2.28
CA VAL A 458 -33.59 7.07 -1.45
C VAL A 458 -34.80 6.18 -1.75
N LEU A 459 -34.57 4.87 -1.81
CA LEU A 459 -35.60 3.86 -2.01
C LEU A 459 -36.52 3.79 -0.78
N ASP A 460 -37.81 4.03 -0.96
CA ASP A 460 -38.81 3.77 0.06
C ASP A 460 -39.16 2.28 0.06
N GLY A 461 -38.71 1.55 1.08
CA GLY A 461 -38.89 0.09 1.19
C GLY A 461 -40.37 -0.35 1.24
N ALA A 462 -41.29 0.56 1.61
CA ALA A 462 -42.72 0.23 1.69
C ALA A 462 -43.40 0.33 0.32
N SER A 463 -43.03 1.32 -0.50
CA SER A 463 -43.62 1.56 -1.83
C SER A 463 -42.81 0.98 -2.99
N GLY A 464 -41.49 0.75 -2.79
CA GLY A 464 -40.56 0.39 -3.86
C GLY A 464 -40.21 1.55 -4.79
N GLU A 465 -40.56 2.80 -4.43
CA GLU A 465 -40.30 4.00 -5.22
C GLU A 465 -39.15 4.83 -4.66
N TYR A 466 -38.35 5.47 -5.51
CA TYR A 466 -37.31 6.40 -5.10
C TYR A 466 -37.94 7.78 -4.78
N ARG A 467 -37.63 8.31 -3.58
CA ARG A 467 -38.08 9.63 -3.10
C ARG A 467 -36.86 10.53 -2.87
N ASP A 468 -37.08 11.83 -3.04
CA ASP A 468 -36.04 12.84 -2.80
C ASP A 468 -35.52 12.73 -1.36
N LEU A 469 -34.21 12.87 -1.20
CA LEU A 469 -33.54 12.82 0.10
C LEU A 469 -34.01 13.96 1.01
N GLU A 470 -34.46 13.62 2.20
CA GLU A 470 -34.74 14.57 3.27
C GLU A 470 -33.52 14.74 4.16
N ARG A 471 -32.88 15.94 4.16
CA ARG A 471 -31.60 16.16 4.89
C ARG A 471 -31.69 15.84 6.38
N GLU A 472 -32.82 16.16 7.01
CA GLU A 472 -33.08 15.86 8.42
C GLU A 472 -33.76 14.48 8.62
N GLY A 473 -34.03 13.79 7.54
CA GLY A 473 -34.58 12.42 7.56
C GLY A 473 -33.58 11.46 8.18
N LYS A 474 -34.11 10.37 8.74
CA LYS A 474 -33.28 9.31 9.34
C LYS A 474 -33.32 8.07 8.47
N TYR A 475 -32.18 7.48 8.27
CA TYR A 475 -31.98 6.32 7.44
C TYR A 475 -31.06 5.33 8.14
N VAL A 476 -31.30 4.03 7.96
CA VAL A 476 -30.37 2.98 8.40
C VAL A 476 -29.40 2.72 7.26
N LEU A 477 -28.12 2.96 7.51
CA LEU A 477 -27.02 2.71 6.57
C LEU A 477 -26.28 1.43 6.97
N ALA A 478 -26.12 0.52 6.01
CA ALA A 478 -25.20 -0.62 6.12
C ALA A 478 -23.86 -0.30 5.44
N GLY A 479 -22.77 -0.71 6.03
CA GLY A 479 -21.42 -0.54 5.47
C GLY A 479 -20.37 -1.19 6.35
N PHE A 480 -19.11 -1.09 5.94
CA PHE A 480 -18.00 -1.62 6.71
C PHE A 480 -17.83 -0.90 8.06
N ASN A 481 -17.54 -1.66 9.10
CA ASN A 481 -17.12 -1.14 10.40
C ASN A 481 -15.92 -0.18 10.27
N TYR A 482 -15.05 -0.43 9.29
CA TYR A 482 -13.93 0.45 8.91
C TYR A 482 -14.37 1.90 8.72
N HIS A 483 -15.45 2.17 7.93
CA HIS A 483 -15.95 3.52 7.73
C HIS A 483 -16.87 4.00 8.85
N LEU A 484 -17.85 3.14 9.22
CA LEU A 484 -18.96 3.57 10.05
C LEU A 484 -18.60 3.69 11.53
N LEU A 485 -17.60 2.93 12.01
CA LEU A 485 -17.15 2.94 13.39
C LEU A 485 -15.74 3.50 13.56
N SER A 486 -14.82 3.17 12.63
CA SER A 486 -13.42 3.60 12.71
C SER A 486 -13.13 4.88 11.93
N LEU A 487 -14.11 5.44 11.19
CA LEU A 487 -14.00 6.65 10.37
C LEU A 487 -12.94 6.53 9.25
N GLY A 488 -12.72 5.32 8.76
CA GLY A 488 -11.80 5.04 7.68
C GLY A 488 -12.08 5.86 6.42
N ASP A 489 -11.07 6.04 5.59
CA ASP A 489 -11.07 6.98 4.45
C ASP A 489 -11.41 8.43 4.88
N GLY A 490 -11.17 8.77 6.16
CA GLY A 490 -11.44 10.09 6.71
C GLY A 490 -12.92 10.45 6.85
N MET A 491 -13.84 9.48 6.87
CA MET A 491 -15.31 9.69 6.89
C MET A 491 -15.84 10.15 8.24
N ALA A 492 -15.31 11.27 8.77
CA ALA A 492 -15.67 11.82 10.08
C ALA A 492 -17.12 12.29 10.19
N MET A 493 -17.89 12.37 9.08
CA MET A 493 -19.33 12.63 9.17
C MET A 493 -20.09 11.56 9.95
N PHE A 494 -19.53 10.37 10.15
CA PHE A 494 -20.14 9.29 10.94
C PHE A 494 -19.79 9.33 12.43
N GLU A 495 -18.95 10.27 12.87
CA GLU A 495 -18.59 10.38 14.28
C GLU A 495 -19.86 10.56 15.15
N GLY A 496 -20.04 9.66 16.11
CA GLY A 496 -21.22 9.67 16.99
C GLY A 496 -22.52 9.16 16.35
N ALA A 497 -22.48 8.60 15.13
CA ALA A 497 -23.65 7.94 14.53
C ALA A 497 -24.16 6.82 15.45
N LYS A 498 -25.48 6.70 15.55
CA LYS A 498 -26.10 5.72 16.45
C LYS A 498 -26.01 4.32 15.86
N LEU A 499 -25.25 3.46 16.53
CA LEU A 499 -25.11 2.05 16.18
C LEU A 499 -26.45 1.30 16.36
N ILE A 500 -26.87 0.56 15.33
CA ILE A 500 -28.10 -0.26 15.31
C ILE A 500 -27.74 -1.73 15.54
N ASP A 501 -26.78 -2.26 14.75
CA ASP A 501 -26.25 -3.60 14.96
C ASP A 501 -24.74 -3.50 15.20
N ALA A 502 -24.33 -3.91 16.40
CA ALA A 502 -22.95 -3.86 16.87
C ALA A 502 -22.15 -5.13 16.59
N GLU A 503 -22.82 -6.27 16.50
CA GLU A 503 -22.15 -7.56 16.29
C GLU A 503 -21.68 -7.69 14.85
N GLY A 504 -22.49 -7.19 13.89
CA GLY A 504 -22.21 -7.26 12.48
C GLY A 504 -22.03 -8.68 11.94
N THR A 505 -21.87 -8.80 10.65
CA THR A 505 -21.53 -10.07 9.98
C THR A 505 -20.28 -9.84 9.15
N LEU A 506 -19.37 -10.82 9.10
CA LEU A 506 -18.22 -10.71 8.21
C LEU A 506 -18.68 -10.50 6.77
N ASP A 507 -18.02 -9.60 6.07
CA ASP A 507 -18.33 -9.21 4.69
C ASP A 507 -18.38 -10.42 3.73
N ILE A 508 -17.45 -11.36 3.88
CA ILE A 508 -17.39 -12.60 3.11
C ILE A 508 -18.55 -13.55 3.44
N GLU A 509 -18.91 -13.69 4.73
CA GLU A 509 -20.03 -14.53 5.15
C GLU A 509 -21.35 -13.97 4.66
N LEU A 510 -21.51 -12.65 4.71
CA LEU A 510 -22.69 -11.96 4.19
C LEU A 510 -22.82 -12.13 2.67
N LEU A 511 -21.72 -12.00 1.92
CA LEU A 511 -21.72 -12.18 0.48
C LEU A 511 -22.00 -13.64 0.09
N GLU A 512 -21.44 -14.60 0.82
CA GLU A 512 -21.75 -16.02 0.67
C GLU A 512 -23.24 -16.31 0.89
N ALA A 513 -23.81 -15.82 1.99
CA ALA A 513 -25.23 -15.98 2.30
C ALA A 513 -26.12 -15.28 1.25
N TYR A 514 -25.72 -14.12 0.72
CA TYR A 514 -26.44 -13.44 -0.34
C TYR A 514 -26.50 -14.30 -1.62
N ILE A 515 -25.37 -14.87 -2.05
CA ILE A 515 -25.33 -15.76 -3.23
C ILE A 515 -26.15 -17.02 -2.98
N ALA A 516 -25.91 -17.73 -1.86
CA ALA A 516 -26.52 -19.03 -1.60
C ALA A 516 -28.01 -18.92 -1.30
N ASP A 517 -28.40 -18.05 -0.37
CA ASP A 517 -29.74 -18.02 0.21
C ASP A 517 -30.68 -17.05 -0.52
N HIS A 518 -30.18 -15.86 -0.91
CA HIS A 518 -31.03 -14.85 -1.56
C HIS A 518 -31.10 -15.05 -3.07
N LEU A 519 -29.96 -15.29 -3.72
CA LEU A 519 -29.91 -15.49 -5.19
C LEU A 519 -30.09 -16.95 -5.61
N GLY A 520 -30.18 -17.89 -4.66
CA GLY A 520 -30.36 -19.31 -4.94
C GLY A 520 -29.15 -19.96 -5.63
N GLY A 521 -27.96 -19.47 -5.37
CA GLY A 521 -26.67 -19.99 -5.84
C GLY A 521 -26.19 -19.42 -7.17
N VAL A 522 -26.88 -18.44 -7.77
CA VAL A 522 -26.51 -17.88 -9.09
C VAL A 522 -26.55 -16.36 -9.09
N ILE A 523 -25.41 -15.74 -9.37
CA ILE A 523 -25.34 -14.30 -9.72
C ILE A 523 -25.83 -14.16 -11.15
N GLY A 524 -26.98 -13.52 -11.33
CA GLY A 524 -27.70 -13.50 -12.61
C GLY A 524 -27.28 -12.37 -13.55
N GLU A 525 -27.92 -12.36 -14.72
CA GLU A 525 -27.71 -11.37 -15.79
C GLU A 525 -28.06 -9.93 -15.37
N GLU A 526 -28.84 -9.75 -14.29
CA GLU A 526 -29.16 -8.44 -13.70
C GLU A 526 -27.93 -7.64 -13.26
N TYR A 527 -26.82 -8.35 -13.00
CA TYR A 527 -25.51 -7.75 -12.70
C TYR A 527 -24.56 -7.70 -13.90
N GLY A 528 -25.06 -7.92 -15.13
CA GLY A 528 -24.24 -7.88 -16.35
C GLY A 528 -23.77 -6.48 -16.76
N ALA A 529 -24.31 -5.42 -16.14
CA ALA A 529 -23.94 -4.02 -16.37
C ALA A 529 -24.24 -3.17 -15.13
N PRO A 530 -23.64 -1.96 -15.00
CA PRO A 530 -24.06 -0.96 -14.02
C PRO A 530 -25.55 -0.64 -14.12
N GLN A 531 -26.20 -0.29 -13.00
CA GLN A 531 -27.64 -0.13 -12.87
C GLN A 531 -28.12 1.33 -12.96
N GLU A 532 -27.26 2.24 -13.44
CA GLU A 532 -27.55 3.67 -13.61
C GLU A 532 -27.93 4.39 -12.30
N ARG A 533 -27.31 3.97 -11.18
CA ARG A 533 -27.51 4.59 -9.85
C ARG A 533 -26.79 5.93 -9.75
N ILE A 534 -25.73 6.13 -10.53
CA ILE A 534 -24.92 7.33 -10.62
C ILE A 534 -25.06 7.94 -12.01
N ALA A 535 -25.67 9.12 -12.12
CA ALA A 535 -25.77 9.85 -13.39
C ALA A 535 -24.68 10.94 -13.44
N PHE A 536 -23.76 10.82 -14.40
CA PHE A 536 -22.76 11.87 -14.66
C PHE A 536 -23.39 12.95 -15.55
N VAL A 537 -23.35 14.20 -15.09
CA VAL A 537 -23.90 15.38 -15.79
C VAL A 537 -22.85 16.49 -15.87
N GLU A 538 -22.97 17.37 -16.90
CA GLU A 538 -22.08 18.54 -17.09
C GLU A 538 -22.73 19.84 -16.60
#